data_8cfbdf51a26835da7fd3c2de86faf3f7
#
_entry.id   8cfbdf51a26835da7fd3c2de86faf3f7
#
_cell.length_a   1.000
_cell.length_b   1.000
_cell.length_c   1.000
_cell.angle_alpha   90.00
_cell.angle_beta   90.00
_cell.angle_gamma   90.00
#
_symmetry.space_group_name_H-M   'P 1'
#
loop_
_entity.id
_entity.type
_entity.pdbx_description
1 polymer ?
#
loop_
_entity_poly.entity_id
_entity_poly.type
_entity_poly.pdbx_seq_one_letter_code
_entity_poly.pdbx_strand_id
1 'polypeptide(L)'
;MVNFTSNTYQMKREILTFSKKISRHLSKPDKKFSADMTYGMLSAGSCLLTDVVDQLHENTKKVNSVERLTRHLNNGTSSTALKSYLTAIRKWVPQEPVIHIDDNSDVVKPDGYKFEALGLVRDGSKSTASKTVYEKGYHVTEACVLTKNNHPVSIFSKIHSSKEKNFTSNNDVTFSAMERG
;
A
#
# COMPACT_ATOMS: atom_id res chain seq x y z
N MET A 1 9.83 9.93 33.06
CA MET A 1 10.59 9.28 31.99
C MET A 1 9.63 8.35 31.25
N VAL A 2 9.25 8.66 30.01
CA VAL A 2 8.42 7.76 29.21
C VAL A 2 9.31 6.59 28.81
N ASN A 3 8.88 5.37 29.14
CA ASN A 3 9.67 4.16 28.94
C ASN A 3 9.59 3.77 27.45
N PHE A 4 10.50 4.30 26.62
CA PHE A 4 10.56 4.08 25.17
C PHE A 4 10.48 2.58 24.78
N THR A 5 11.09 1.72 25.58
CA THR A 5 11.09 0.26 25.36
C THR A 5 9.69 -0.35 25.48
N SER A 6 8.88 0.10 26.44
CA SER A 6 7.52 -0.40 26.65
C SER A 6 6.60 -0.02 25.48
N ASN A 7 6.67 1.22 24.99
CA ASN A 7 5.84 1.69 23.87
C ASN A 7 6.19 0.98 22.55
N THR A 8 7.47 0.72 22.29
CA THR A 8 7.93 -0.01 21.11
C THR A 8 7.42 -1.46 21.12
N TYR A 9 7.45 -2.12 22.27
CA TYR A 9 6.92 -3.48 22.42
C TYR A 9 5.41 -3.54 22.23
N GLN A 10 4.70 -2.57 22.77
CA GLN A 10 3.24 -2.46 22.61
C GLN A 10 2.88 -2.24 21.13
N MET A 11 3.52 -1.30 20.48
CA MET A 11 3.32 -1.01 19.04
C MET A 11 3.58 -2.25 18.18
N LYS A 12 4.70 -2.94 18.39
CA LYS A 12 5.00 -4.20 17.70
C LYS A 12 3.90 -5.25 17.88
N ARG A 13 3.41 -5.41 19.11
CA ARG A 13 2.34 -6.34 19.44
C ARG A 13 1.03 -5.99 18.73
N GLU A 14 0.67 -4.73 18.66
CA GLU A 14 -0.54 -4.24 17.99
C GLU A 14 -0.45 -4.46 16.48
N ILE A 15 0.67 -4.12 15.86
CA ILE A 15 0.94 -4.36 14.43
C ILE A 15 0.80 -5.84 14.09
N LEU A 16 1.47 -6.70 14.85
CA LEU A 16 1.42 -8.15 14.62
C LEU A 16 0.03 -8.74 14.89
N THR A 17 -0.71 -8.20 15.85
CA THR A 17 -2.09 -8.60 16.12
C THR A 17 -3.02 -8.22 14.99
N PHE A 18 -2.87 -7.02 14.44
CA PHE A 18 -3.60 -6.57 13.26
C PHE A 18 -3.27 -7.43 12.04
N SER A 19 -1.98 -7.64 11.76
CA SER A 19 -1.52 -8.50 10.67
C SER A 19 -2.10 -9.93 10.76
N LYS A 20 -2.09 -10.54 11.94
CA LYS A 20 -2.71 -11.86 12.18
C LYS A 20 -4.21 -11.85 11.88
N LYS A 21 -4.89 -10.75 12.18
CA LYS A 21 -6.33 -10.63 11.94
C LYS A 21 -6.66 -10.57 10.45
N ILE A 22 -5.96 -9.75 9.68
CA ILE A 22 -6.19 -9.62 8.23
C ILE A 22 -5.71 -10.84 7.43
N SER A 23 -4.73 -11.58 7.95
CA SER A 23 -4.19 -12.79 7.32
C SER A 23 -4.78 -14.10 7.84
N ARG A 24 -5.83 -14.06 8.69
CA ARG A 24 -6.36 -15.25 9.39
C ARG A 24 -6.65 -16.45 8.49
N HIS A 25 -7.18 -16.21 7.29
CA HIS A 25 -7.59 -17.24 6.34
C HIS A 25 -6.54 -17.55 5.26
N LEU A 26 -5.34 -16.97 5.36
CA LEU A 26 -4.25 -17.20 4.43
C LEU A 26 -3.43 -18.44 4.79
N SER A 27 -2.61 -18.89 3.86
CA SER A 27 -1.62 -19.96 4.10
C SER A 27 -0.56 -19.51 5.13
N LYS A 28 0.18 -20.46 5.71
CA LYS A 28 1.27 -20.12 6.65
C LYS A 28 2.33 -19.18 6.04
N PRO A 29 2.83 -19.42 4.79
CA PRO A 29 3.75 -18.50 4.15
C PRO A 29 3.18 -17.10 3.95
N ASP A 30 1.91 -16.98 3.52
CA ASP A 30 1.26 -15.68 3.30
C ASP A 30 1.02 -14.92 4.61
N LYS A 31 0.70 -15.66 5.70
CA LYS A 31 0.62 -15.07 7.05
C LYS A 31 1.95 -14.46 7.48
N LYS A 32 3.04 -15.22 7.27
CA LYS A 32 4.39 -14.72 7.58
C LYS A 32 4.71 -13.50 6.72
N PHE A 33 4.48 -13.57 5.41
CA PHE A 33 4.69 -12.44 4.51
C PHE A 33 3.91 -11.20 4.95
N SER A 34 2.60 -11.34 5.25
CA SER A 34 1.78 -10.24 5.73
C SER A 34 2.32 -9.62 7.02
N ALA A 35 2.78 -10.44 7.98
CA ALA A 35 3.35 -9.96 9.23
C ALA A 35 4.69 -9.24 9.00
N ASP A 36 5.58 -9.84 8.21
CA ASP A 36 6.90 -9.29 7.89
C ASP A 36 6.78 -7.94 7.18
N MET A 37 5.91 -7.84 6.15
CA MET A 37 5.70 -6.60 5.41
C MET A 37 5.06 -5.51 6.29
N THR A 38 3.97 -5.84 6.99
CA THR A 38 3.28 -4.85 7.83
C THR A 38 4.20 -4.29 8.92
N TYR A 39 4.92 -5.18 9.62
CA TYR A 39 5.85 -4.76 10.67
C TYR A 39 7.08 -4.05 10.11
N GLY A 40 7.69 -4.63 9.07
CA GLY A 40 8.93 -4.10 8.51
C GLY A 40 8.75 -2.72 7.89
N MET A 41 7.71 -2.50 7.09
CA MET A 41 7.41 -1.19 6.48
C MET A 41 7.13 -0.12 7.54
N LEU A 42 6.31 -0.42 8.55
CA LEU A 42 6.01 0.52 9.63
C LEU A 42 7.23 0.81 10.50
N SER A 43 8.07 -0.18 10.77
CA SER A 43 9.29 0.01 11.58
C SER A 43 10.40 0.74 10.82
N ALA A 44 10.53 0.49 9.52
CA ALA A 44 11.52 1.15 8.68
C ALA A 44 11.10 2.56 8.24
N GLY A 45 9.79 2.86 8.23
CA GLY A 45 9.25 4.05 7.56
C GLY A 45 9.55 4.06 6.06
N SER A 46 9.70 2.87 5.45
CA SER A 46 10.15 2.67 4.07
C SER A 46 9.43 1.47 3.45
N CYS A 47 9.19 1.54 2.12
CA CYS A 47 8.69 0.43 1.32
C CYS A 47 9.82 -0.35 0.61
N LEU A 48 11.09 0.05 0.77
CA LEU A 48 12.21 -0.68 0.20
C LEU A 48 12.41 -2.00 0.93
N LEU A 49 12.42 -3.12 0.19
CA LEU A 49 12.53 -4.45 0.80
C LEU A 49 13.81 -4.64 1.61
N THR A 50 14.89 -3.96 1.23
CA THR A 50 16.16 -3.98 1.99
C THR A 50 16.00 -3.38 3.37
N ASP A 51 15.27 -2.27 3.47
CA ASP A 51 15.02 -1.58 4.74
C ASP A 51 14.02 -2.36 5.61
N VAL A 52 12.98 -2.91 4.95
CA VAL A 52 12.01 -3.80 5.60
C VAL A 52 12.72 -4.99 6.25
N VAL A 53 13.60 -5.67 5.50
CA VAL A 53 14.32 -6.86 5.99
C VAL A 53 15.25 -6.53 7.15
N ASP A 54 15.87 -5.35 7.16
CA ASP A 54 16.72 -4.92 8.29
C ASP A 54 15.95 -4.85 9.62
N GLN A 55 14.64 -4.53 9.57
CA GLN A 55 13.79 -4.47 10.76
C GLN A 55 13.31 -5.86 11.24
N LEU A 56 13.38 -6.88 10.39
CA LEU A 56 12.89 -8.22 10.75
C LEU A 56 13.85 -8.98 11.68
N HIS A 57 15.14 -8.63 11.67
CA HIS A 57 16.19 -9.27 12.48
C HIS A 57 16.20 -10.81 12.37
N GLU A 58 16.01 -11.32 11.15
CA GLU A 58 16.04 -12.78 10.87
C GLU A 58 17.47 -13.32 10.90
N ASN A 59 17.64 -14.55 11.42
CA ASN A 59 18.94 -15.27 11.43
C ASN A 59 19.35 -15.84 10.06
N THR A 60 18.90 -15.20 8.97
CA THR A 60 19.21 -15.61 7.59
C THR A 60 19.97 -14.48 6.89
N LYS A 61 20.67 -14.83 5.79
CA LYS A 61 21.32 -13.80 4.98
C LYS A 61 20.27 -12.83 4.43
N LYS A 62 20.54 -11.52 4.52
CA LYS A 62 19.65 -10.45 4.07
C LYS A 62 19.10 -10.70 2.65
N VAL A 63 19.96 -11.13 1.73
CA VAL A 63 19.57 -11.43 0.34
C VAL A 63 18.45 -12.49 0.27
N ASN A 64 18.52 -13.55 1.07
CA ASN A 64 17.51 -14.61 1.07
C ASN A 64 16.15 -14.10 1.57
N SER A 65 16.14 -13.21 2.56
CA SER A 65 14.91 -12.60 3.07
C SER A 65 14.31 -11.63 2.03
N VAL A 66 15.13 -10.84 1.35
CA VAL A 66 14.69 -9.97 0.23
C VAL A 66 14.10 -10.83 -0.90
N GLU A 67 14.79 -11.88 -1.35
CA GLU A 67 14.28 -12.79 -2.39
C GLU A 67 12.97 -13.46 -2.00
N ARG A 68 12.84 -13.88 -0.75
CA ARG A 68 11.59 -14.45 -0.21
C ARG A 68 10.43 -13.46 -0.33
N LEU A 69 10.61 -12.20 0.11
CA LEU A 69 9.59 -11.16 0.02
C LEU A 69 9.27 -10.81 -1.43
N THR A 70 10.29 -10.66 -2.28
CA THR A 70 10.12 -10.40 -3.72
C THR A 70 9.29 -11.50 -4.40
N ARG A 71 9.56 -12.77 -4.08
CA ARG A 71 8.80 -13.89 -4.65
C ARG A 71 7.33 -13.85 -4.25
N HIS A 72 7.03 -13.49 -3.00
CA HIS A 72 5.63 -13.32 -2.55
C HIS A 72 4.95 -12.14 -3.26
N LEU A 73 5.64 -11.01 -3.46
CA LEU A 73 5.10 -9.87 -4.21
C LEU A 73 4.79 -10.25 -5.66
N ASN A 74 5.68 -11.00 -6.33
CA ASN A 74 5.47 -11.44 -7.70
C ASN A 74 4.27 -12.40 -7.85
N ASN A 75 3.99 -13.20 -6.83
CA ASN A 75 2.83 -14.11 -6.81
C ASN A 75 1.51 -13.38 -6.53
N GLY A 76 1.58 -12.12 -6.12
CA GLY A 76 0.43 -11.33 -5.70
C GLY A 76 -0.12 -11.74 -4.33
N THR A 77 -0.99 -10.89 -3.78
CA THR A 77 -1.71 -11.15 -2.53
C THR A 77 -3.10 -11.70 -2.80
N SER A 78 -3.54 -12.65 -1.99
CA SER A 78 -4.90 -13.20 -2.09
C SER A 78 -5.96 -12.12 -1.87
N SER A 79 -7.01 -12.09 -2.69
CA SER A 79 -8.19 -11.24 -2.49
C SER A 79 -8.85 -11.44 -1.11
N THR A 80 -8.62 -12.59 -0.48
CA THR A 80 -9.06 -12.89 0.89
C THR A 80 -8.42 -11.95 1.91
N ALA A 81 -7.17 -11.51 1.68
CA ALA A 81 -6.52 -10.54 2.57
C ALA A 81 -7.25 -9.20 2.54
N LEU A 82 -7.60 -8.70 1.35
CA LEU A 82 -8.37 -7.46 1.19
C LEU A 82 -9.75 -7.57 1.88
N LYS A 83 -10.48 -8.67 1.66
CA LYS A 83 -11.78 -8.90 2.33
C LYS A 83 -11.65 -8.90 3.85
N SER A 84 -10.62 -9.56 4.38
CA SER A 84 -10.35 -9.60 5.82
C SER A 84 -9.97 -8.23 6.38
N TYR A 85 -9.21 -7.43 5.62
CA TYR A 85 -8.86 -6.06 5.95
C TYR A 85 -10.13 -5.19 6.02
N LEU A 86 -10.93 -5.16 4.97
CA LEU A 86 -12.18 -4.38 4.92
C LEU A 86 -13.13 -4.77 6.07
N THR A 87 -13.25 -6.08 6.37
CA THR A 87 -14.02 -6.56 7.53
C THR A 87 -13.43 -6.04 8.85
N ALA A 88 -12.10 -5.99 8.96
CA ALA A 88 -11.45 -5.54 10.19
C ALA A 88 -11.65 -4.04 10.46
N ILE A 89 -11.65 -3.20 9.41
CA ILE A 89 -11.81 -1.74 9.53
C ILE A 89 -13.27 -1.31 9.66
N ARG A 90 -14.21 -2.13 9.22
CA ARG A 90 -15.66 -1.80 9.19
C ARG A 90 -16.21 -1.25 10.53
N LYS A 91 -15.70 -1.74 11.64
CA LYS A 91 -16.11 -1.27 12.98
C LYS A 91 -15.73 0.17 13.28
N TRP A 92 -14.74 0.72 12.56
CA TRP A 92 -14.28 2.11 12.70
C TRP A 92 -15.05 3.07 11.82
N VAL A 93 -15.74 2.55 10.80
CA VAL A 93 -16.52 3.32 9.85
C VAL A 93 -17.86 3.70 10.47
N PRO A 94 -18.35 4.96 10.34
CA PRO A 94 -19.69 5.38 10.78
C PRO A 94 -20.78 4.71 9.92
N GLN A 95 -22.04 4.85 10.34
CA GLN A 95 -23.20 4.35 9.57
C GLN A 95 -23.38 5.09 8.24
N GLU A 96 -23.11 6.38 8.25
CA GLU A 96 -23.11 7.24 7.06
C GLU A 96 -21.66 7.62 6.75
N PRO A 97 -20.95 6.81 5.96
CA PRO A 97 -19.53 7.05 5.68
C PRO A 97 -19.33 8.20 4.70
N VAL A 98 -18.29 8.99 4.93
CA VAL A 98 -17.77 9.94 3.95
C VAL A 98 -16.62 9.28 3.22
N ILE A 99 -16.73 9.18 1.90
CA ILE A 99 -15.71 8.61 1.04
C ILE A 99 -15.03 9.74 0.29
N HIS A 100 -13.69 9.78 0.37
CA HIS A 100 -12.85 10.66 -0.44
C HIS A 100 -12.17 9.84 -1.52
N ILE A 101 -12.23 10.30 -2.75
CA ILE A 101 -11.54 9.69 -3.89
C ILE A 101 -10.49 10.68 -4.37
N ASP A 102 -9.24 10.25 -4.43
CA ASP A 102 -8.12 10.96 -5.04
C ASP A 102 -7.69 10.20 -6.30
N ASP A 103 -7.81 10.84 -7.45
CA ASP A 103 -7.44 10.29 -8.76
C ASP A 103 -6.28 11.06 -9.42
N ASN A 104 -5.65 11.98 -8.69
CA ASN A 104 -4.60 12.87 -9.19
C ASN A 104 -3.21 12.58 -8.60
N SER A 105 -3.06 11.49 -7.87
CA SER A 105 -1.76 11.08 -7.35
C SER A 105 -0.93 10.39 -8.41
N ASP A 106 0.35 10.74 -8.49
CA ASP A 106 1.27 10.21 -9.49
C ASP A 106 2.52 9.58 -8.85
N VAL A 107 2.96 8.46 -9.41
CA VAL A 107 4.23 7.82 -9.07
C VAL A 107 5.21 8.01 -10.22
N VAL A 108 6.11 8.98 -10.06
CA VAL A 108 7.11 9.32 -11.08
C VAL A 108 8.27 8.33 -11.06
N LYS A 109 8.63 7.79 -12.23
CA LYS A 109 9.71 6.80 -12.43
C LYS A 109 10.53 7.14 -13.68
N PRO A 110 11.30 8.25 -13.69
CA PRO A 110 12.02 8.70 -14.89
C PRO A 110 13.03 7.66 -15.39
N ASP A 111 13.69 6.94 -14.47
CA ASP A 111 14.69 5.90 -14.75
C ASP A 111 14.11 4.48 -14.74
N GLY A 112 12.80 4.36 -14.86
CA GLY A 112 12.06 3.10 -14.76
C GLY A 112 12.11 2.23 -16.03
N TYR A 113 13.28 2.00 -16.64
CA TYR A 113 13.43 1.32 -17.94
C TYR A 113 12.90 -0.12 -17.97
N LYS A 114 12.76 -0.76 -16.81
CA LYS A 114 12.25 -2.14 -16.69
C LYS A 114 10.77 -2.22 -16.32
N PHE A 115 10.12 -1.09 -16.06
CA PHE A 115 8.71 -1.08 -15.73
C PHE A 115 7.87 -1.11 -17.00
N GLU A 116 6.87 -1.99 -17.01
CA GLU A 116 5.95 -2.14 -18.12
C GLU A 116 4.91 -1.01 -18.14
N ALA A 117 4.46 -0.66 -19.34
CA ALA A 117 3.37 0.28 -19.56
C ALA A 117 3.50 1.65 -18.85
N LEU A 118 4.75 2.18 -18.68
CA LEU A 118 4.93 3.53 -18.15
C LEU A 118 4.28 4.57 -19.07
N GLY A 119 3.34 5.32 -18.52
CA GLY A 119 2.70 6.47 -19.14
C GLY A 119 3.49 7.76 -18.93
N LEU A 120 2.89 8.89 -19.30
CA LEU A 120 3.33 10.23 -18.92
C LEU A 120 2.42 10.73 -17.81
N VAL A 121 3.02 11.13 -16.70
CA VAL A 121 2.33 11.69 -15.54
C VAL A 121 2.93 13.03 -15.16
N ARG A 122 2.18 13.86 -14.47
CA ARG A 122 2.66 15.16 -14.01
C ARG A 122 3.66 14.99 -12.87
N ASP A 123 4.86 15.50 -13.01
CA ASP A 123 5.81 15.59 -11.90
C ASP A 123 5.51 16.84 -11.07
N GLY A 124 4.78 16.65 -9.97
CA GLY A 124 4.42 17.74 -9.06
C GLY A 124 5.64 18.39 -8.40
N SER A 125 6.73 17.63 -8.20
CA SER A 125 7.96 18.14 -7.57
C SER A 125 8.77 19.07 -8.48
N LYS A 126 8.65 18.90 -9.80
CA LYS A 126 9.33 19.71 -10.81
C LYS A 126 8.42 20.74 -11.48
N SER A 127 7.11 20.63 -11.30
CA SER A 127 6.12 21.54 -11.87
C SER A 127 6.01 22.82 -11.05
N THR A 128 5.80 23.93 -11.75
CA THR A 128 5.55 25.25 -11.15
C THR A 128 4.20 25.80 -11.65
N ALA A 129 3.75 26.92 -11.10
CA ALA A 129 2.52 27.59 -11.55
C ALA A 129 2.57 28.00 -13.03
N SER A 130 3.78 28.27 -13.56
CA SER A 130 4.00 28.73 -14.95
C SER A 130 4.45 27.61 -15.90
N LYS A 131 4.87 26.45 -15.37
CA LYS A 131 5.42 25.35 -16.19
C LYS A 131 5.03 23.99 -15.61
N THR A 132 4.25 23.24 -16.36
CA THR A 132 3.97 21.84 -16.04
C THR A 132 5.07 20.93 -16.61
N VAL A 133 5.60 20.04 -15.78
CA VAL A 133 6.59 19.04 -16.18
C VAL A 133 5.94 17.67 -16.17
N TYR A 134 6.14 16.91 -17.23
CA TYR A 134 5.68 15.53 -17.37
C TYR A 134 6.88 14.58 -17.39
N GLU A 135 6.75 13.47 -16.68
CA GLU A 135 7.76 12.41 -16.59
C GLU A 135 7.10 11.04 -16.78
N LYS A 136 7.93 10.02 -16.99
CA LYS A 136 7.45 8.63 -17.01
C LYS A 136 6.95 8.21 -15.63
N GLY A 137 5.80 7.53 -15.60
CA GLY A 137 5.22 7.11 -14.33
C GLY A 137 3.88 6.41 -14.46
N TYR A 138 3.20 6.29 -13.34
CA TYR A 138 1.86 5.72 -13.19
C TYR A 138 0.96 6.69 -12.45
N HIS A 139 -0.32 6.69 -12.78
CA HIS A 139 -1.36 7.31 -11.97
C HIS A 139 -1.74 6.38 -10.81
N VAL A 140 -2.16 6.99 -9.71
CA VAL A 140 -2.71 6.29 -8.55
C VAL A 140 -4.10 6.84 -8.30
N THR A 141 -5.10 5.97 -8.31
CA THR A 141 -6.43 6.30 -7.83
C THR A 141 -6.63 5.63 -6.48
N GLU A 142 -7.00 6.39 -5.48
CA GLU A 142 -7.23 5.91 -4.13
C GLU A 142 -8.58 6.36 -3.61
N ALA A 143 -9.30 5.48 -2.91
CA ALA A 143 -10.47 5.84 -2.15
C ALA A 143 -10.23 5.55 -0.66
N CYS A 144 -10.54 6.53 0.16
CA CYS A 144 -10.46 6.47 1.62
C CYS A 144 -11.82 6.71 2.24
N VAL A 145 -12.11 6.03 3.32
CA VAL A 145 -13.26 6.30 4.18
C VAL A 145 -12.81 6.98 5.46
N LEU A 146 -13.54 7.99 5.91
CA LEU A 146 -13.28 8.60 7.21
C LEU A 146 -13.85 7.72 8.33
N THR A 147 -13.00 7.41 9.30
CA THR A 147 -13.42 6.74 10.53
C THR A 147 -14.20 7.69 11.44
N LYS A 148 -14.84 7.13 12.50
CA LYS A 148 -15.53 7.91 13.55
C LYS A 148 -14.65 8.99 14.20
N ASN A 149 -13.34 8.84 14.12
CA ASN A 149 -12.35 9.79 14.66
C ASN A 149 -11.73 10.68 13.57
N ASN A 150 -12.35 10.77 12.40
CA ASN A 150 -11.86 11.54 11.23
C ASN A 150 -10.47 11.12 10.71
N HIS A 151 -10.05 9.88 10.96
CA HIS A 151 -8.86 9.32 10.33
C HIS A 151 -9.21 8.67 9.01
N PRO A 152 -8.54 9.01 7.90
CA PRO A 152 -8.75 8.35 6.61
C PRO A 152 -8.18 6.92 6.66
N VAL A 153 -8.94 5.98 6.11
CA VAL A 153 -8.52 4.58 5.95
C VAL A 153 -8.77 4.19 4.52
N SER A 154 -7.74 3.68 3.85
CA SER A 154 -7.83 3.26 2.45
C SER A 154 -8.77 2.07 2.31
N ILE A 155 -9.68 2.13 1.32
CA ILE A 155 -10.62 1.06 0.98
C ILE A 155 -10.42 0.58 -0.47
N PHE A 156 -9.80 1.40 -1.29
CA PHE A 156 -9.45 1.08 -2.66
C PHE A 156 -8.14 1.79 -3.02
N SER A 157 -7.25 1.10 -3.72
CA SER A 157 -6.06 1.69 -4.32
C SER A 157 -5.73 0.96 -5.61
N LYS A 158 -5.50 1.71 -6.68
CA LYS A 158 -5.12 1.19 -7.98
C LYS A 158 -4.05 2.05 -8.62
N ILE A 159 -2.93 1.41 -8.96
CA ILE A 159 -1.91 1.98 -9.84
C ILE A 159 -2.30 1.62 -11.27
N HIS A 160 -2.31 2.60 -12.16
CA HIS A 160 -2.69 2.40 -13.56
C HIS A 160 -1.95 3.35 -14.50
N SER A 161 -2.03 3.05 -15.79
CA SER A 161 -1.39 3.86 -16.83
C SER A 161 -2.20 3.84 -18.12
N SER A 162 -2.18 4.96 -18.84
CA SER A 162 -2.74 5.09 -20.18
C SER A 162 -2.08 4.18 -21.24
N LYS A 163 -0.97 3.53 -20.90
CA LYS A 163 -0.27 2.57 -21.76
C LYS A 163 -0.63 1.11 -21.50
N GLU A 164 -1.48 0.83 -20.51
CA GLU A 164 -1.99 -0.52 -20.29
C GLU A 164 -2.93 -0.94 -21.40
N LYS A 165 -2.85 -2.22 -21.80
CA LYS A 165 -3.66 -2.77 -22.92
C LYS A 165 -5.18 -2.61 -22.72
N ASN A 166 -5.63 -2.67 -21.45
CA ASN A 166 -7.05 -2.61 -21.10
C ASN A 166 -7.43 -1.26 -20.45
N PHE A 167 -6.61 -0.25 -20.62
CA PHE A 167 -6.93 1.09 -20.13
C PHE A 167 -7.99 1.72 -21.02
N THR A 168 -9.06 2.22 -20.46
CA THR A 168 -10.12 2.96 -21.13
C THR A 168 -10.03 4.45 -20.84
N SER A 169 -10.14 4.82 -19.58
CA SER A 169 -9.98 6.20 -19.14
C SER A 169 -9.67 6.28 -17.62
N ASN A 170 -9.15 7.43 -17.17
CA ASN A 170 -9.00 7.70 -15.74
C ASN A 170 -10.37 7.70 -15.04
N ASN A 171 -11.41 8.22 -15.72
CA ASN A 171 -12.76 8.25 -15.15
C ASN A 171 -13.30 6.84 -14.88
N ASP A 172 -13.04 5.86 -15.74
CA ASP A 172 -13.49 4.48 -15.51
C ASP A 172 -12.81 3.85 -14.30
N VAL A 173 -11.54 4.22 -14.03
CA VAL A 173 -10.85 3.80 -12.82
C VAL A 173 -11.50 4.44 -11.59
N THR A 174 -11.82 5.73 -11.65
CA THR A 174 -12.52 6.46 -10.58
C THR A 174 -13.92 5.88 -10.33
N PHE A 175 -14.69 5.58 -11.39
CA PHE A 175 -15.98 4.90 -11.25
C PHE A 175 -15.85 3.52 -10.61
N SER A 176 -14.81 2.76 -10.99
CA SER A 176 -14.54 1.46 -10.35
C SER A 176 -14.21 1.59 -8.84
N ALA A 177 -13.62 2.72 -8.42
CA ALA A 177 -13.40 3.02 -7.01
C ALA A 177 -14.72 3.31 -6.28
N MET A 178 -15.65 4.03 -6.93
CA MET A 178 -16.99 4.32 -6.38
C MET A 178 -17.85 3.06 -6.23
N GLU A 179 -17.77 2.12 -7.17
CA GLU A 179 -18.56 0.88 -7.14
C GLU A 179 -18.07 -0.12 -6.08
N ARG A 180 -16.81 -0.02 -5.65
CA ARG A 180 -16.19 -0.97 -4.71
C ARG A 180 -16.06 -0.45 -3.29
N GLY A 181 -16.23 0.84 -3.08
CA GLY A 181 -16.23 1.49 -1.76
C GLY A 181 -17.62 1.47 -1.13
#